data_f30c5eb36085b560c4a41347f8772f49
#
_entry.id   f30c5eb36085b560c4a41347f8772f49
#
_cell.length_a   1.000
_cell.length_b   1.000
_cell.length_c   1.000
_cell.angle_alpha   90.00
_cell.angle_beta   90.00
_cell.angle_gamma   90.00
#
_symmetry.space_group_name_H-M   'P 1'
#
loop_
_entity.id
_entity.type
_entity.pdbx_description
1 polymer ?
#
loop_
_entity_poly.entity_id
_entity_poly.type
_entity_poly.pdbx_seq_one_letter_code
_entity_poly.pdbx_strand_id
1 'polypeptide(L)'
;MTIGKVIRKYRKELGLTQEEMATSLGVTTPAVNKWENENTLPDINLLAPIARLLGISTDELLSFKDNLTDEEVDVYIKELSKKLAKEPYEDLFDSARKKIEEYPNCEMLKWKTAIILDAARLKPGFHNLKKYDKYISAWFHSLTESEDETIKKAAARSLFLLYYREEDFAKAEQLLINFDERGYERRFFQAVICEKKGGTEEAFKKFEDLMLEEVNQIRSVLNALQR
;
A
#
# COMPACT_ATOMS: atom_id res chain seq x y z
N MET A 1 -1.76 12.15 16.13
CA MET A 1 -2.10 13.06 17.29
C MET A 1 -2.15 14.48 16.73
N THR A 2 -3.02 15.37 17.19
CA THR A 2 -3.03 16.75 16.70
C THR A 2 -1.91 17.57 17.35
N ILE A 3 -1.45 18.63 16.69
CA ILE A 3 -0.35 19.49 17.18
C ILE A 3 -0.62 20.04 18.59
N GLY A 4 -1.87 20.41 18.90
CA GLY A 4 -2.24 20.90 20.23
C GLY A 4 -2.08 19.85 21.32
N LYS A 5 -2.45 18.60 21.02
CA LYS A 5 -2.25 17.47 21.94
C LYS A 5 -0.76 17.13 22.16
N VAL A 6 0.05 17.24 21.09
CA VAL A 6 1.52 17.04 21.20
C VAL A 6 2.11 18.14 22.10
N ILE A 7 1.79 19.42 21.84
CA ILE A 7 2.25 20.54 22.66
C ILE A 7 1.90 20.29 24.13
N ARG A 8 0.65 20.00 24.43
CA ARG A 8 0.18 19.77 25.80
C ARG A 8 0.88 18.58 26.47
N LYS A 9 1.12 17.49 25.75
CA LYS A 9 1.81 16.31 26.25
C LYS A 9 3.23 16.66 26.69
N TYR A 10 4.05 17.16 25.76
CA TYR A 10 5.46 17.42 26.03
C TYR A 10 5.68 18.59 26.99
N ARG A 11 4.86 19.64 26.96
CA ARG A 11 4.90 20.69 27.99
C ARG A 11 4.69 20.12 29.39
N LYS A 12 3.72 19.21 29.57
CA LYS A 12 3.46 18.58 30.86
C LYS A 12 4.59 17.64 31.29
N GLU A 13 5.17 16.88 30.36
CA GLU A 13 6.32 16.00 30.63
C GLU A 13 7.54 16.78 31.10
N LEU A 14 7.71 18.01 30.59
CA LEU A 14 8.76 18.95 31.03
C LEU A 14 8.38 19.72 32.32
N GLY A 15 7.18 19.52 32.87
CA GLY A 15 6.71 20.25 34.07
C GLY A 15 6.41 21.71 33.84
N LEU A 16 6.36 22.20 32.59
CA LEU A 16 6.12 23.59 32.27
C LEU A 16 4.64 23.96 32.43
N THR A 17 4.37 25.16 32.97
CA THR A 17 3.06 25.78 32.92
C THR A 17 2.80 26.42 31.54
N GLN A 18 1.55 26.69 31.20
CA GLN A 18 1.22 27.42 29.95
C GLN A 18 1.82 28.84 29.95
N GLU A 19 1.96 29.48 31.11
CA GLU A 19 2.54 30.81 31.26
C GLU A 19 4.06 30.78 30.99
N GLU A 20 4.77 29.83 31.57
CA GLU A 20 6.22 29.66 31.32
C GLU A 20 6.54 29.35 29.85
N MET A 21 5.72 28.49 29.24
CA MET A 21 5.83 28.23 27.82
C MET A 21 5.55 29.47 26.96
N ALA A 22 4.51 30.21 27.29
CA ALA A 22 4.16 31.44 26.59
C ALA A 22 5.26 32.49 26.70
N THR A 23 5.84 32.68 27.89
CA THR A 23 6.96 33.60 28.14
C THR A 23 8.19 33.19 27.31
N SER A 24 8.53 31.89 27.31
CA SER A 24 9.68 31.38 26.56
C SER A 24 9.55 31.57 25.05
N LEU A 25 8.33 31.53 24.52
CA LEU A 25 8.02 31.69 23.09
C LEU A 25 7.71 33.12 22.66
N GLY A 26 7.61 34.08 23.63
CA GLY A 26 7.24 35.46 23.35
C GLY A 26 5.79 35.62 22.91
N VAL A 27 4.89 34.77 23.39
CA VAL A 27 3.46 34.79 23.09
C VAL A 27 2.62 34.98 24.35
N THR A 28 1.31 35.09 24.23
CA THR A 28 0.41 35.20 25.38
C THR A 28 -0.02 33.83 25.90
N THR A 29 -0.24 33.68 27.20
CA THR A 29 -0.80 32.45 27.81
C THR A 29 -2.11 31.99 27.15
N PRO A 30 -3.08 32.88 26.82
CA PRO A 30 -4.26 32.50 26.07
C PRO A 30 -3.98 31.89 24.68
N ALA A 31 -2.87 32.27 24.00
CA ALA A 31 -2.51 31.68 22.75
C ALA A 31 -2.11 30.19 22.91
N VAL A 32 -1.25 29.88 23.89
CA VAL A 32 -0.88 28.50 24.23
C VAL A 32 -2.11 27.68 24.62
N ASN A 33 -3.01 28.25 25.41
CA ASN A 33 -4.26 27.57 25.78
C ASN A 33 -5.14 27.26 24.57
N LYS A 34 -5.27 28.19 23.61
CA LYS A 34 -6.03 27.98 22.38
C LYS A 34 -5.41 26.88 21.52
N TRP A 35 -4.07 26.78 21.41
CA TRP A 35 -3.39 25.72 20.70
C TRP A 35 -3.65 24.36 21.34
N GLU A 36 -3.48 24.23 22.65
CA GLU A 36 -3.68 22.97 23.37
C GLU A 36 -5.14 22.47 23.37
N ASN A 37 -6.11 23.38 23.21
CA ASN A 37 -7.54 23.08 23.09
C ASN A 37 -8.00 23.00 21.61
N GLU A 38 -7.07 23.06 20.65
CA GLU A 38 -7.35 22.93 19.21
C GLU A 38 -8.27 24.03 18.63
N ASN A 39 -8.40 25.16 19.33
CA ASN A 39 -9.18 26.30 18.87
C ASN A 39 -8.47 27.10 17.78
N THR A 40 -7.14 27.15 17.82
CA THR A 40 -6.27 27.75 16.80
C THR A 40 -4.97 26.96 16.69
N LEU A 41 -4.28 27.10 15.56
CA LEU A 41 -2.93 26.56 15.36
C LEU A 41 -1.87 27.62 15.70
N PRO A 42 -0.65 27.21 16.10
CA PRO A 42 0.51 28.09 16.13
C PRO A 42 0.83 28.67 14.75
N ASP A 43 1.38 29.89 14.73
CA ASP A 43 1.98 30.43 13.51
C ASP A 43 3.16 29.54 13.05
N ILE A 44 3.33 29.41 11.73
CA ILE A 44 4.39 28.58 11.14
C ILE A 44 5.78 28.94 11.66
N ASN A 45 6.04 30.22 11.93
CA ASN A 45 7.31 30.72 12.46
C ASN A 45 7.57 30.25 13.90
N LEU A 46 6.55 29.83 14.61
CA LEU A 46 6.66 29.33 15.99
C LEU A 46 6.89 27.81 16.05
N LEU A 47 6.71 27.05 14.97
CA LEU A 47 6.85 25.61 14.98
C LEU A 47 8.25 25.16 15.43
N ALA A 48 9.30 25.73 14.83
CA ALA A 48 10.67 25.43 15.21
C ALA A 48 11.05 25.90 16.65
N PRO A 49 10.66 27.09 17.12
CA PRO A 49 10.80 27.48 18.53
C PRO A 49 10.06 26.55 19.49
N ILE A 50 8.82 26.15 19.19
CA ILE A 50 8.05 25.21 20.02
C ILE A 50 8.76 23.86 20.10
N ALA A 51 9.16 23.30 18.96
CA ALA A 51 9.85 22.01 18.91
C ALA A 51 11.15 22.03 19.73
N ARG A 52 11.95 23.11 19.61
CA ARG A 52 13.17 23.30 20.41
C ARG A 52 12.90 23.39 21.90
N LEU A 53 11.88 24.17 22.30
CA LEU A 53 11.51 24.34 23.71
C LEU A 53 11.07 22.99 24.32
N LEU A 54 10.33 22.20 23.54
CA LEU A 54 9.80 20.91 23.97
C LEU A 54 10.83 19.75 23.84
N GLY A 55 12.00 20.00 23.22
CA GLY A 55 13.04 18.99 23.03
C GLY A 55 12.66 17.88 22.02
N ILE A 56 11.80 18.18 21.05
CA ILE A 56 11.33 17.24 20.02
C ILE A 56 11.66 17.77 18.62
N SER A 57 11.53 16.90 17.60
CA SER A 57 11.61 17.33 16.20
C SER A 57 10.34 18.07 15.75
N THR A 58 10.44 18.84 14.66
CA THR A 58 9.25 19.45 14.04
C THR A 58 8.29 18.40 13.49
N ASP A 59 8.80 17.27 13.03
CA ASP A 59 7.99 16.16 12.50
C ASP A 59 7.18 15.52 13.64
N GLU A 60 7.79 15.36 14.81
CA GLU A 60 7.10 14.87 16.00
C GLU A 60 6.05 15.87 16.50
N LEU A 61 6.37 17.18 16.48
CA LEU A 61 5.43 18.25 16.82
C LEU A 61 4.21 18.25 15.89
N LEU A 62 4.44 18.04 14.59
CA LEU A 62 3.39 17.98 13.58
C LEU A 62 2.71 16.60 13.48
N SER A 63 3.21 15.61 14.23
CA SER A 63 2.81 14.20 14.09
C SER A 63 2.94 13.71 12.65
N PHE A 64 3.96 14.22 11.96
CA PHE A 64 4.24 13.83 10.58
C PHE A 64 4.78 12.40 10.55
N LYS A 65 4.28 11.61 9.65
CA LYS A 65 4.76 10.28 9.33
C LYS A 65 4.92 10.18 7.82
N ASP A 66 6.12 9.85 7.38
CA ASP A 66 6.38 9.62 5.96
C ASP A 66 5.57 8.46 5.40
N ASN A 67 5.47 7.39 6.20
CA ASN A 67 4.80 6.15 5.82
C ASN A 67 4.09 5.51 6.99
N LEU A 68 3.14 4.64 6.69
CA LEU A 68 2.56 3.70 7.66
C LEU A 68 3.52 2.54 7.91
N THR A 69 3.53 2.00 9.14
CA THR A 69 4.21 0.73 9.41
C THR A 69 3.42 -0.43 8.79
N ASP A 70 4.07 -1.59 8.64
CA ASP A 70 3.42 -2.78 8.09
C ASP A 70 2.20 -3.21 8.92
N GLU A 71 2.28 -3.09 10.26
CA GLU A 71 1.18 -3.38 11.17
C GLU A 71 0.00 -2.40 10.98
N GLU A 72 0.29 -1.11 10.79
CA GLU A 72 -0.73 -0.09 10.53
C GLU A 72 -1.42 -0.33 9.17
N VAL A 73 -0.65 -0.72 8.16
CA VAL A 73 -1.18 -1.13 6.86
C VAL A 73 -2.09 -2.36 7.03
N ASP A 74 -1.65 -3.39 7.74
CA ASP A 74 -2.44 -4.61 7.94
C ASP A 74 -3.75 -4.36 8.70
N VAL A 75 -3.72 -3.49 9.70
CA VAL A 75 -4.93 -3.05 10.41
C VAL A 75 -5.90 -2.36 9.45
N TYR A 76 -5.39 -1.40 8.66
CA TYR A 76 -6.19 -0.70 7.66
C TYR A 76 -6.83 -1.65 6.64
N ILE A 77 -6.06 -2.58 6.09
CA ILE A 77 -6.53 -3.56 5.11
C ILE A 77 -7.60 -4.49 5.68
N LYS A 78 -7.45 -4.92 6.94
CA LYS A 78 -8.47 -5.71 7.64
C LYS A 78 -9.79 -4.93 7.80
N GLU A 79 -9.70 -3.66 8.13
CA GLU A 79 -10.88 -2.79 8.25
C GLU A 79 -11.55 -2.57 6.89
N LEU A 80 -10.78 -2.25 5.85
CA LEU A 80 -11.27 -2.08 4.49
C LEU A 80 -11.99 -3.35 4.00
N SER A 81 -11.41 -4.53 4.24
CA SER A 81 -12.00 -5.82 3.87
C SER A 81 -13.34 -6.09 4.56
N LYS A 82 -13.46 -5.71 5.84
CA LYS A 82 -14.72 -5.83 6.60
C LYS A 82 -15.80 -4.89 6.08
N LYS A 83 -15.43 -3.68 5.70
CA LYS A 83 -16.34 -2.66 5.17
C LYS A 83 -16.83 -3.02 3.77
N LEU A 84 -15.99 -3.61 2.92
CA LEU A 84 -16.36 -4.09 1.57
C LEU A 84 -17.51 -5.14 1.57
N ALA A 85 -17.81 -5.74 2.71
CA ALA A 85 -18.96 -6.63 2.87
C ALA A 85 -20.27 -5.88 3.23
N LYS A 86 -20.21 -4.60 3.60
CA LYS A 86 -21.33 -3.88 4.23
C LYS A 86 -21.63 -2.52 3.60
N GLU A 87 -20.64 -1.88 3.01
CA GLU A 87 -20.70 -0.50 2.50
C GLU A 87 -20.61 -0.49 0.97
N PRO A 88 -21.15 0.54 0.30
CA PRO A 88 -21.03 0.69 -1.15
C PRO A 88 -19.57 0.74 -1.60
N TYR A 89 -19.25 0.03 -2.67
CA TYR A 89 -17.89 -0.03 -3.21
C TYR A 89 -17.32 1.35 -3.55
N GLU A 90 -18.16 2.24 -4.09
CA GLU A 90 -17.76 3.58 -4.53
C GLU A 90 -17.22 4.43 -3.37
N ASP A 91 -17.94 4.45 -2.25
CA ASP A 91 -17.54 5.21 -1.05
C ASP A 91 -16.22 4.69 -0.47
N LEU A 92 -16.07 3.35 -0.48
CA LEU A 92 -14.85 2.71 0.00
C LEU A 92 -13.66 2.94 -0.94
N PHE A 93 -13.90 2.92 -2.25
CA PHE A 93 -12.87 3.24 -3.24
C PHE A 93 -12.35 4.66 -3.07
N ASP A 94 -13.24 5.64 -2.92
CA ASP A 94 -12.87 7.04 -2.74
C ASP A 94 -12.14 7.27 -1.41
N SER A 95 -12.58 6.60 -0.34
CA SER A 95 -11.89 6.62 0.94
C SER A 95 -10.48 6.01 0.86
N ALA A 96 -10.36 4.87 0.18
CA ALA A 96 -9.08 4.17 0.00
C ALA A 96 -8.12 4.97 -0.88
N ARG A 97 -8.63 5.62 -1.94
CA ARG A 97 -7.85 6.51 -2.78
C ARG A 97 -7.27 7.69 -1.97
N LYS A 98 -8.10 8.35 -1.15
CA LYS A 98 -7.64 9.42 -0.26
C LYS A 98 -6.55 8.94 0.70
N LYS A 99 -6.66 7.70 1.20
CA LYS A 99 -5.65 7.12 2.09
C LYS A 99 -4.33 6.89 1.39
N ILE A 100 -4.34 6.45 0.11
CA ILE A 100 -3.14 6.33 -0.72
C ILE A 100 -2.54 7.72 -1.01
N GLU A 101 -3.39 8.73 -1.28
CA GLU A 101 -2.94 10.11 -1.52
C GLU A 101 -2.33 10.75 -0.26
N GLU A 102 -2.79 10.36 0.94
CA GLU A 102 -2.21 10.78 2.24
C GLU A 102 -0.80 10.20 2.47
N TYR A 103 -0.54 8.97 1.97
CA TYR A 103 0.75 8.29 2.09
C TYR A 103 1.25 7.82 0.71
N PRO A 104 1.64 8.75 -0.18
CA PRO A 104 1.95 8.44 -1.58
C PRO A 104 3.16 7.52 -1.76
N ASN A 105 4.09 7.54 -0.80
CA ASN A 105 5.31 6.75 -0.81
C ASN A 105 5.15 5.38 -0.11
N CYS A 106 3.99 5.10 0.51
CA CYS A 106 3.72 3.83 1.15
C CYS A 106 3.31 2.77 0.11
N GLU A 107 4.29 2.12 -0.50
CA GLU A 107 4.08 1.13 -1.56
C GLU A 107 3.26 -0.07 -1.10
N MET A 108 3.50 -0.56 0.14
CA MET A 108 2.76 -1.65 0.73
C MET A 108 1.27 -1.33 0.90
N LEU A 109 0.94 -0.11 1.35
CA LEU A 109 -0.44 0.37 1.43
C LEU A 109 -1.10 0.38 0.05
N LYS A 110 -0.41 0.97 -0.94
CA LYS A 110 -0.90 1.07 -2.31
C LYS A 110 -1.17 -0.31 -2.91
N TRP A 111 -0.22 -1.23 -2.78
CA TRP A 111 -0.32 -2.58 -3.31
C TRP A 111 -1.46 -3.38 -2.67
N LYS A 112 -1.49 -3.49 -1.33
CA LYS A 112 -2.52 -4.26 -0.62
C LYS A 112 -3.91 -3.68 -0.83
N THR A 113 -4.04 -2.36 -0.88
CA THR A 113 -5.31 -1.68 -1.17
C THR A 113 -5.79 -1.98 -2.59
N ALA A 114 -4.91 -1.89 -3.58
CA ALA A 114 -5.23 -2.21 -4.97
C ALA A 114 -5.72 -3.66 -5.12
N ILE A 115 -5.03 -4.64 -4.50
CA ILE A 115 -5.44 -6.06 -4.52
C ILE A 115 -6.82 -6.26 -3.92
N ILE A 116 -7.10 -5.69 -2.75
CA ILE A 116 -8.39 -5.87 -2.06
C ILE A 116 -9.53 -5.27 -2.88
N LEU A 117 -9.33 -4.09 -3.44
CA LEU A 117 -10.33 -3.43 -4.28
C LEU A 117 -10.52 -4.17 -5.61
N ASP A 118 -9.45 -4.68 -6.21
CA ASP A 118 -9.55 -5.49 -7.43
C ASP A 118 -10.30 -6.80 -7.17
N ALA A 119 -9.94 -7.51 -6.11
CA ALA A 119 -10.59 -8.78 -5.72
C ALA A 119 -12.08 -8.61 -5.38
N ALA A 120 -12.46 -7.48 -4.77
CA ALA A 120 -13.85 -7.21 -4.43
C ALA A 120 -14.75 -7.15 -5.67
N ARG A 121 -14.23 -6.68 -6.81
CA ARG A 121 -14.97 -6.57 -8.08
C ARG A 121 -15.32 -7.92 -8.70
N LEU A 122 -14.63 -8.98 -8.30
CA LEU A 122 -14.87 -10.36 -8.78
C LEU A 122 -16.04 -11.03 -8.05
N LYS A 123 -16.58 -10.41 -7.00
CA LYS A 123 -17.68 -10.97 -6.23
C LYS A 123 -19.02 -10.75 -6.94
N PRO A 124 -19.97 -11.71 -6.85
CA PRO A 124 -21.32 -11.50 -7.34
C PRO A 124 -21.96 -10.25 -6.72
N GLY A 125 -22.67 -9.47 -7.53
CA GLY A 125 -23.34 -8.24 -7.08
C GLY A 125 -22.58 -6.95 -7.33
N PHE A 126 -21.29 -7.01 -7.68
CA PHE A 126 -20.51 -5.86 -8.10
C PHE A 126 -20.51 -5.73 -9.63
N HIS A 127 -21.48 -4.97 -10.16
CA HIS A 127 -21.60 -4.75 -11.60
C HIS A 127 -21.07 -3.37 -12.00
N ASN A 128 -20.55 -3.29 -13.23
CA ASN A 128 -20.14 -2.02 -13.87
C ASN A 128 -19.01 -1.24 -13.17
N LEU A 129 -18.02 -1.95 -12.62
CA LEU A 129 -16.89 -1.34 -11.92
C LEU A 129 -15.68 -1.01 -12.83
N LYS A 130 -15.81 -1.15 -14.14
CA LYS A 130 -14.74 -0.83 -15.14
C LYS A 130 -14.18 0.59 -15.00
N LYS A 131 -14.98 1.55 -14.51
CA LYS A 131 -14.52 2.94 -14.28
C LYS A 131 -13.32 3.03 -13.32
N TYR A 132 -13.12 2.02 -12.47
CA TYR A 132 -12.03 1.96 -11.50
C TYR A 132 -10.76 1.28 -12.03
N ASP A 133 -10.84 0.57 -13.17
CA ASP A 133 -9.71 -0.18 -13.74
C ASP A 133 -8.50 0.71 -13.98
N LYS A 134 -8.73 1.92 -14.49
CA LYS A 134 -7.68 2.91 -14.75
C LYS A 134 -6.89 3.30 -13.48
N TYR A 135 -7.54 3.36 -12.34
CA TYR A 135 -6.88 3.72 -11.08
C TYR A 135 -6.09 2.53 -10.53
N ILE A 136 -6.71 1.34 -10.51
CA ILE A 136 -6.10 0.11 -10.00
C ILE A 136 -4.90 -0.27 -10.86
N SER A 137 -5.03 -0.21 -12.20
CA SER A 137 -3.91 -0.46 -13.10
C SER A 137 -2.80 0.57 -12.94
N ALA A 138 -3.12 1.85 -12.75
CA ALA A 138 -2.12 2.89 -12.52
C ALA A 138 -1.35 2.67 -11.20
N TRP A 139 -2.03 2.25 -10.13
CA TRP A 139 -1.38 1.90 -8.87
C TRP A 139 -0.43 0.70 -9.05
N PHE A 140 -0.88 -0.38 -9.69
CA PHE A 140 0.02 -1.50 -9.96
C PHE A 140 1.19 -1.11 -10.86
N HIS A 141 0.94 -0.31 -11.92
CA HIS A 141 2.01 0.19 -12.79
C HIS A 141 3.07 0.98 -12.01
N SER A 142 2.66 1.90 -11.15
CA SER A 142 3.62 2.67 -10.35
C SER A 142 4.50 1.78 -9.46
N LEU A 143 4.01 0.62 -9.07
CA LEU A 143 4.72 -0.33 -8.21
C LEU A 143 5.62 -1.30 -9.01
N THR A 144 5.47 -1.40 -10.34
CA THR A 144 6.42 -2.18 -11.16
C THR A 144 7.78 -1.48 -11.30
N GLU A 145 7.86 -0.21 -10.92
CA GLU A 145 9.10 0.58 -10.88
C GLU A 145 9.71 0.65 -9.45
N SER A 146 9.16 -0.10 -8.49
CA SER A 146 9.66 -0.14 -7.12
C SER A 146 11.11 -0.64 -7.05
N GLU A 147 11.87 -0.08 -6.12
CA GLU A 147 13.21 -0.60 -5.78
C GLU A 147 13.13 -1.90 -4.96
N ASP A 148 12.00 -2.15 -4.28
CA ASP A 148 11.74 -3.41 -3.60
C ASP A 148 11.31 -4.48 -4.62
N GLU A 149 12.20 -5.40 -4.91
CA GLU A 149 11.97 -6.51 -5.87
C GLU A 149 10.77 -7.38 -5.49
N THR A 150 10.40 -7.46 -4.21
CA THR A 150 9.23 -8.23 -3.76
C THR A 150 7.95 -7.51 -4.17
N ILE A 151 7.85 -6.22 -3.92
CA ILE A 151 6.72 -5.38 -4.30
C ILE A 151 6.61 -5.31 -5.82
N LYS A 152 7.73 -5.09 -6.51
CA LYS A 152 7.81 -5.03 -7.96
C LYS A 152 7.24 -6.28 -8.63
N LYS A 153 7.71 -7.47 -8.23
CA LYS A 153 7.22 -8.75 -8.74
C LYS A 153 5.75 -8.99 -8.40
N ALA A 154 5.34 -8.65 -7.18
CA ALA A 154 3.95 -8.80 -6.75
C ALA A 154 3.00 -7.86 -7.52
N ALA A 155 3.41 -6.63 -7.80
CA ALA A 155 2.67 -5.68 -8.61
C ALA A 155 2.56 -6.14 -10.07
N ALA A 156 3.68 -6.60 -10.66
CA ALA A 156 3.69 -7.15 -12.01
C ALA A 156 2.74 -8.34 -12.16
N ARG A 157 2.69 -9.23 -11.16
CA ARG A 157 1.75 -10.37 -11.10
C ARG A 157 0.30 -9.88 -11.06
N SER A 158 0.00 -8.91 -10.21
CA SER A 158 -1.35 -8.38 -10.06
C SER A 158 -1.82 -7.69 -11.35
N LEU A 159 -0.94 -6.91 -11.97
CA LEU A 159 -1.20 -6.23 -13.24
C LEU A 159 -1.36 -7.22 -14.40
N PHE A 160 -0.56 -8.28 -14.43
CA PHE A 160 -0.71 -9.39 -15.38
C PHE A 160 -2.10 -10.00 -15.30
N LEU A 161 -2.57 -10.34 -14.09
CA LEU A 161 -3.88 -10.93 -13.88
C LEU A 161 -5.02 -9.98 -14.28
N LEU A 162 -4.84 -8.67 -14.08
CA LEU A 162 -5.78 -7.65 -14.50
C LEU A 162 -5.89 -7.64 -16.03
N TYR A 163 -4.77 -7.50 -16.76
CA TYR A 163 -4.79 -7.49 -18.22
C TYR A 163 -5.23 -8.82 -18.83
N TYR A 164 -4.90 -9.95 -18.20
CA TYR A 164 -5.38 -11.25 -18.61
C TYR A 164 -6.91 -11.35 -18.55
N ARG A 165 -7.55 -10.82 -17.50
CA ARG A 165 -9.02 -10.77 -17.41
C ARG A 165 -9.66 -9.84 -18.42
N GLU A 166 -8.96 -8.76 -18.77
CA GLU A 166 -9.39 -7.80 -19.78
C GLU A 166 -9.12 -8.29 -21.22
N GLU A 167 -8.53 -9.46 -21.36
CA GLU A 167 -8.10 -10.05 -22.63
C GLU A 167 -7.07 -9.18 -23.40
N ASP A 168 -6.39 -8.26 -22.69
CA ASP A 168 -5.29 -7.47 -23.25
C ASP A 168 -3.97 -8.25 -23.11
N PHE A 169 -3.87 -9.33 -23.90
CA PHE A 169 -2.71 -10.22 -23.84
C PHE A 169 -1.41 -9.54 -24.27
N ALA A 170 -1.48 -8.51 -25.10
CA ALA A 170 -0.31 -7.76 -25.52
C ALA A 170 0.35 -7.05 -24.32
N LYS A 171 -0.45 -6.38 -23.47
CA LYS A 171 0.07 -5.77 -22.24
C LYS A 171 0.47 -6.82 -21.21
N ALA A 172 -0.26 -7.91 -21.10
CA ALA A 172 0.11 -9.00 -20.19
C ALA A 172 1.49 -9.58 -20.55
N GLU A 173 1.80 -9.79 -21.84
CA GLU A 173 3.09 -10.27 -22.30
C GLU A 173 4.24 -9.33 -21.96
N GLN A 174 4.04 -8.01 -22.05
CA GLN A 174 5.07 -7.02 -21.70
C GLN A 174 5.54 -7.14 -20.24
N LEU A 175 4.65 -7.58 -19.35
CA LEU A 175 4.98 -7.73 -17.93
C LEU A 175 5.87 -8.94 -17.64
N LEU A 176 6.00 -9.87 -18.58
CA LEU A 176 6.83 -11.07 -18.39
C LEU A 176 8.31 -10.75 -18.16
N ILE A 177 8.77 -9.55 -18.57
CA ILE A 177 10.14 -9.08 -18.31
C ILE A 177 10.44 -8.94 -16.82
N ASN A 178 9.42 -8.71 -15.98
CA ASN A 178 9.59 -8.57 -14.54
C ASN A 178 9.80 -9.90 -13.79
N PHE A 179 9.75 -11.03 -14.49
CA PHE A 179 9.94 -12.36 -13.92
C PHE A 179 11.20 -13.02 -14.50
N ASP A 180 11.81 -13.86 -13.67
CA ASP A 180 13.02 -14.59 -14.09
C ASP A 180 12.74 -15.39 -15.36
N GLU A 181 13.64 -15.29 -16.34
CA GLU A 181 13.44 -15.88 -17.67
C GLU A 181 13.16 -17.38 -17.63
N ARG A 182 13.83 -18.09 -16.73
CA ARG A 182 13.66 -19.54 -16.53
C ARG A 182 12.77 -19.87 -15.33
N GLY A 183 12.22 -18.81 -14.67
CA GLY A 183 11.38 -18.98 -13.50
C GLY A 183 10.03 -19.61 -13.82
N TYR A 184 9.50 -20.35 -12.85
CA TYR A 184 8.18 -20.98 -12.95
C TYR A 184 7.08 -20.00 -13.35
N GLU A 185 7.02 -18.84 -12.71
CA GLU A 185 5.96 -17.85 -12.94
C GLU A 185 5.89 -17.35 -14.38
N ARG A 186 7.05 -16.98 -14.97
CA ARG A 186 7.11 -16.51 -16.36
C ARG A 186 6.63 -17.56 -17.32
N ARG A 187 7.09 -18.79 -17.15
CA ARG A 187 6.72 -19.92 -18.00
C ARG A 187 5.25 -20.28 -17.84
N PHE A 188 4.72 -20.24 -16.61
CA PHE A 188 3.31 -20.45 -16.34
C PHE A 188 2.45 -19.39 -17.04
N PHE A 189 2.79 -18.11 -16.91
CA PHE A 189 2.06 -17.02 -17.55
C PHE A 189 2.12 -17.09 -19.08
N GLN A 190 3.26 -17.48 -19.64
CA GLN A 190 3.38 -17.74 -21.08
C GLN A 190 2.46 -18.87 -21.55
N ALA A 191 2.35 -19.96 -20.79
CA ALA A 191 1.45 -21.05 -21.09
C ALA A 191 -0.03 -20.62 -21.05
N VAL A 192 -0.40 -19.84 -20.03
CA VAL A 192 -1.76 -19.30 -19.86
C VAL A 192 -2.15 -18.36 -21.02
N ILE A 193 -1.25 -17.47 -21.45
CA ILE A 193 -1.50 -16.61 -22.62
C ILE A 193 -1.61 -17.43 -23.90
N CYS A 194 -0.73 -18.42 -24.09
CA CYS A 194 -0.74 -19.31 -25.25
C CYS A 194 -2.09 -20.03 -25.39
N GLU A 195 -2.61 -20.53 -24.28
CA GLU A 195 -3.91 -21.21 -24.23
C GLU A 195 -5.04 -20.27 -24.71
N LYS A 196 -5.07 -19.05 -24.19
CA LYS A 196 -6.12 -18.06 -24.54
C LYS A 196 -6.02 -17.55 -25.97
N LYS A 197 -4.81 -17.51 -26.54
CA LYS A 197 -4.62 -17.16 -27.97
C LYS A 197 -4.96 -18.32 -28.92
N GLY A 198 -5.45 -19.45 -28.43
CA GLY A 198 -5.88 -20.60 -29.22
C GLY A 198 -4.79 -21.64 -29.46
N GLY A 199 -3.62 -21.50 -28.85
CA GLY A 199 -2.52 -22.47 -28.90
C GLY A 199 -2.66 -23.60 -27.87
N THR A 200 -3.82 -24.26 -27.81
CA THR A 200 -4.16 -25.24 -26.76
C THR A 200 -3.16 -26.38 -26.64
N GLU A 201 -2.71 -26.93 -27.77
CA GLU A 201 -1.74 -28.06 -27.77
C GLU A 201 -0.35 -27.61 -27.28
N GLU A 202 0.11 -26.42 -27.72
CA GLU A 202 1.37 -25.83 -27.25
C GLU A 202 1.31 -25.44 -25.77
N ALA A 203 0.18 -24.88 -25.33
CA ALA A 203 -0.05 -24.55 -23.92
C ALA A 203 -0.03 -25.80 -23.05
N PHE A 204 -0.70 -26.87 -23.48
CA PHE A 204 -0.72 -28.13 -22.75
C PHE A 204 0.71 -28.70 -22.58
N LYS A 205 1.52 -28.68 -23.62
CA LYS A 205 2.92 -29.10 -23.53
C LYS A 205 3.72 -28.24 -22.54
N LYS A 206 3.56 -26.95 -22.57
CA LYS A 206 4.20 -26.03 -21.59
C LYS A 206 3.79 -26.35 -20.15
N PHE A 207 2.51 -26.63 -19.89
CA PHE A 207 2.05 -27.01 -18.56
C PHE A 207 2.60 -28.38 -18.13
N GLU A 208 2.66 -29.36 -19.05
CA GLU A 208 3.24 -30.68 -18.79
C GLU A 208 4.72 -30.58 -18.40
N ASP A 209 5.52 -29.80 -19.14
CA ASP A 209 6.92 -29.54 -18.83
C ASP A 209 7.10 -28.90 -17.43
N LEU A 210 6.26 -27.93 -17.08
CA LEU A 210 6.27 -27.31 -15.76
C LEU A 210 5.94 -28.29 -14.65
N MET A 211 4.93 -29.12 -14.83
CA MET A 211 4.53 -30.14 -13.84
C MET A 211 5.64 -31.18 -13.63
N LEU A 212 6.29 -31.64 -14.71
CA LEU A 212 7.39 -32.62 -14.63
C LEU A 212 8.57 -32.03 -13.84
N GLU A 213 8.92 -30.79 -14.06
CA GLU A 213 9.99 -30.11 -13.30
C GLU A 213 9.68 -30.05 -11.81
N GLU A 214 8.48 -29.61 -11.43
CA GLU A 214 8.05 -29.54 -10.03
C GLU A 214 8.08 -30.92 -9.36
N VAL A 215 7.57 -31.95 -10.03
CA VAL A 215 7.62 -33.33 -9.53
C VAL A 215 9.05 -33.80 -9.31
N ASN A 216 9.97 -33.50 -10.24
CA ASN A 216 11.37 -33.83 -10.10
C ASN A 216 12.08 -33.09 -8.98
N GLN A 217 11.75 -31.82 -8.75
CA GLN A 217 12.28 -31.06 -7.62
C GLN A 217 11.82 -31.67 -6.29
N ILE A 218 10.52 -31.95 -6.13
CA ILE A 218 9.97 -32.61 -4.94
C ILE A 218 10.66 -33.95 -4.69
N ARG A 219 10.83 -34.77 -5.73
CA ARG A 219 11.55 -36.07 -5.65
C ARG A 219 12.98 -35.87 -5.16
N SER A 220 13.69 -34.88 -5.70
CA SER A 220 15.06 -34.58 -5.29
C SER A 220 15.16 -34.21 -3.80
N VAL A 221 14.23 -33.37 -3.31
CA VAL A 221 14.17 -33.02 -1.88
C VAL A 221 13.87 -34.22 -1.01
N LEU A 222 12.92 -35.07 -1.38
CA LEU A 222 12.58 -36.29 -0.65
C LEU A 222 13.76 -37.26 -0.57
N ASN A 223 14.49 -37.42 -1.66
CA ASN A 223 15.69 -38.26 -1.69
C ASN A 223 16.82 -37.70 -0.81
N ALA A 224 16.93 -36.39 -0.68
CA ALA A 224 17.92 -35.75 0.20
C ALA A 224 17.57 -35.92 1.68
N LEU A 225 16.31 -35.96 2.03
CA LEU A 225 15.82 -36.16 3.42
C LEU A 225 15.93 -37.63 3.89
N GLN A 226 16.10 -38.60 2.97
CA GLN A 226 16.25 -40.03 3.28
C GLN A 226 17.73 -40.45 3.47
N ARG A 227 18.67 -39.53 3.29
CA ARG A 227 20.11 -39.72 3.53
C ARG A 227 20.55 -39.14 4.85
#